data_90629965d1734934d99e81657e100525
#
_entry.id   90629965d1734934d99e81657e100525
#
_cell.length_a   1.000
_cell.length_b   1.000
_cell.length_c   1.000
_cell.angle_alpha   90.00
_cell.angle_beta   90.00
_cell.angle_gamma   90.00
#
_symmetry.space_group_name_H-M   'P 1'
#
loop_
_entity.id
_entity.type
_entity.pdbx_description
1 polymer ?
#
loop_
_entity_poly.entity_id
_entity_poly.type
_entity_poly.pdbx_seq_one_letter_code
_entity_poly.pdbx_strand_id
1 'polypeptide(L)'
;MPPPQRLFNMRSPFSRAIILAVVVLVLFVLTMKQNTYNVRSAVIKAASTAKQTMTTQHPLDSSDGSYGIDDSRWQDVPNNTSALMNCNYDTEHLKELQETYQLGEQFEYFKRYVQVSRQDIDRKRMTKLNQRFLPNTAKTVDLGKKNLKEQCPEPLIVPVAKSPAPDSANLTDFIFGVSTTYKRFTEPDTSPINDWSYWLTDSHGHSNGGKMVLLLLDASDDELYDAWDRLHKVGIDADVFHSDSSMEMAVRYLTLVPTLYNHRERPNKKWLVLCDDDTFFPSPNALTERMQTLDPSKPLYVGTFSEDVNQVERHGSQAFGGAGVFISMPVGEMINELYETCKTPQKLQEADSGWGAQGDILLRKCIYENSNVRLTLENDLWQLDLYEDPSGFYESGIKPLSLHHYRGGGWHYAYPFEYTKIAHVCGEDCTMQRFMTEDDFVISTGYSIAQYPEGADYNWNQMERTFTPAPEDRGWNLDHAFGPQRVSLLKTGEKIAWDLKKAQVNSDGTATQIYVRKGQDPRWVDAEGWPMSQVDGVIELVWLP
;
A
#
# COMPACT_ATOMS: atom_id res chain seq x y z
N MET A 1 72.88 16.38 19.32
CA MET A 1 73.00 15.75 18.01
C MET A 1 71.96 14.65 17.94
N PRO A 2 70.93 14.74 17.10
CA PRO A 2 69.96 13.63 16.91
C PRO A 2 70.53 12.61 15.94
N PRO A 3 70.14 11.30 16.04
CA PRO A 3 70.63 10.26 15.17
C PRO A 3 69.98 10.33 13.77
N PRO A 4 70.64 9.83 12.75
CA PRO A 4 70.17 9.95 11.37
C PRO A 4 69.00 9.02 11.08
N GLN A 5 67.98 9.55 10.39
CA GLN A 5 66.88 8.81 9.82
C GLN A 5 67.42 7.88 8.72
N ARG A 6 67.19 6.58 8.85
CA ARG A 6 67.43 5.61 7.77
C ARG A 6 66.34 5.74 6.71
N LEU A 7 66.67 6.33 5.59
CA LEU A 7 65.88 6.29 4.39
C LEU A 7 65.73 4.83 3.89
N PHE A 8 64.52 4.36 3.68
CA PHE A 8 64.23 3.07 3.12
C PHE A 8 64.87 2.94 1.72
N ASN A 9 65.76 2.02 1.59
CA ASN A 9 66.47 1.79 0.33
C ASN A 9 65.63 0.99 -0.65
N MET A 10 64.93 1.65 -1.60
CA MET A 10 64.02 1.06 -2.58
C MET A 10 64.71 0.10 -3.60
N ARG A 11 66.01 -0.19 -3.48
CA ARG A 11 66.76 -1.04 -4.39
C ARG A 11 66.98 -2.49 -3.92
N SER A 12 66.50 -2.83 -2.71
CA SER A 12 66.69 -4.18 -2.21
C SER A 12 65.67 -5.15 -2.85
N PRO A 13 66.08 -6.39 -3.20
CA PRO A 13 65.16 -7.39 -3.77
C PRO A 13 63.94 -7.65 -2.88
N PHE A 14 64.09 -7.54 -1.56
CA PHE A 14 63.04 -7.73 -0.57
C PHE A 14 62.00 -6.60 -0.60
N SER A 15 62.43 -5.35 -0.75
CA SER A 15 61.48 -4.21 -0.88
C SER A 15 60.66 -4.30 -2.20
N ARG A 16 61.25 -4.79 -3.28
CA ARG A 16 60.53 -5.01 -4.55
C ARG A 16 59.52 -6.12 -4.44
N ALA A 17 59.83 -7.23 -3.73
CA ALA A 17 58.90 -8.33 -3.50
C ALA A 17 57.69 -7.87 -2.64
N ILE A 18 57.88 -7.05 -1.61
CA ILE A 18 56.79 -6.50 -0.83
C ILE A 18 55.90 -5.56 -1.66
N ILE A 19 56.49 -4.67 -2.43
CA ILE A 19 55.74 -3.76 -3.30
C ILE A 19 54.94 -4.58 -4.34
N LEU A 20 55.50 -5.60 -4.92
CA LEU A 20 54.80 -6.47 -5.87
C LEU A 20 53.63 -7.23 -5.21
N ALA A 21 53.82 -7.74 -3.99
CA ALA A 21 52.80 -8.43 -3.24
C ALA A 21 51.62 -7.47 -2.89
N VAL A 22 51.92 -6.23 -2.49
CA VAL A 22 50.89 -5.20 -2.18
C VAL A 22 50.14 -4.83 -3.47
N VAL A 23 50.82 -4.64 -4.59
CA VAL A 23 50.16 -4.35 -5.89
C VAL A 23 49.24 -5.50 -6.33
N VAL A 24 49.70 -6.75 -6.20
CA VAL A 24 48.87 -7.94 -6.53
C VAL A 24 47.67 -8.03 -5.61
N LEU A 25 47.84 -7.74 -4.31
CA LEU A 25 46.72 -7.74 -3.36
C LEU A 25 45.70 -6.65 -3.70
N VAL A 26 46.17 -5.44 -4.01
CA VAL A 26 45.28 -4.32 -4.41
C VAL A 26 44.53 -4.65 -5.70
N LEU A 27 45.22 -5.20 -6.70
CA LEU A 27 44.59 -5.64 -7.94
C LEU A 27 43.59 -6.78 -7.73
N PHE A 28 43.89 -7.71 -6.83
CA PHE A 28 42.95 -8.78 -6.44
C PHE A 28 41.71 -8.24 -5.76
N VAL A 29 41.87 -7.31 -4.81
CA VAL A 29 40.73 -6.65 -4.14
C VAL A 29 39.90 -5.82 -5.13
N LEU A 30 40.53 -5.11 -6.07
CA LEU A 30 39.83 -4.35 -7.10
C LEU A 30 39.08 -5.26 -8.06
N THR A 31 39.66 -6.39 -8.48
CA THR A 31 38.97 -7.36 -9.35
C THR A 31 37.84 -8.08 -8.64
N MET A 32 37.97 -8.39 -7.35
CA MET A 32 36.89 -8.93 -6.53
C MET A 32 35.74 -7.91 -6.38
N LYS A 33 36.08 -6.64 -6.14
CA LYS A 33 35.09 -5.57 -6.05
C LYS A 33 34.38 -5.31 -7.37
N GLN A 34 35.10 -5.40 -8.49
CA GLN A 34 34.54 -5.26 -9.84
C GLN A 34 33.67 -6.45 -10.24
N ASN A 35 34.05 -7.66 -9.82
CA ASN A 35 33.28 -8.87 -10.09
C ASN A 35 31.98 -8.91 -9.27
N THR A 36 32.02 -8.49 -8.00
CA THR A 36 30.81 -8.32 -7.19
C THR A 36 29.89 -7.23 -7.74
N TYR A 37 30.43 -6.13 -8.24
CA TYR A 37 29.65 -5.08 -8.89
C TYR A 37 28.98 -5.57 -10.18
N ASN A 38 29.70 -6.33 -11.03
CA ASN A 38 29.17 -6.88 -12.27
C ASN A 38 28.10 -7.97 -12.03
N VAL A 39 28.27 -8.81 -11.01
CA VAL A 39 27.25 -9.80 -10.61
C VAL A 39 26.02 -9.07 -10.05
N ARG A 40 26.19 -8.04 -9.22
CA ARG A 40 25.08 -7.20 -8.72
C ARG A 40 24.33 -6.52 -9.87
N SER A 41 25.03 -5.89 -10.79
CA SER A 41 24.39 -5.21 -11.93
C SER A 41 23.69 -6.20 -12.87
N ALA A 42 24.19 -7.40 -13.04
CA ALA A 42 23.58 -8.46 -13.83
C ALA A 42 22.30 -9.01 -13.16
N VAL A 43 22.30 -9.19 -11.83
CA VAL A 43 21.13 -9.63 -11.07
C VAL A 43 20.05 -8.54 -11.07
N ILE A 44 20.41 -7.28 -10.84
CA ILE A 44 19.48 -6.14 -10.90
C ILE A 44 18.91 -5.99 -12.31
N LYS A 45 19.74 -6.11 -13.35
CA LYS A 45 19.30 -6.02 -14.74
C LYS A 45 18.42 -7.20 -15.15
N ALA A 46 18.70 -8.41 -14.65
CA ALA A 46 17.84 -9.58 -14.87
C ALA A 46 16.47 -9.42 -14.19
N ALA A 47 16.45 -8.90 -12.96
CA ALA A 47 15.20 -8.62 -12.23
C ALA A 47 14.39 -7.50 -12.89
N SER A 48 15.03 -6.41 -13.33
CA SER A 48 14.34 -5.31 -14.04
C SER A 48 13.86 -5.72 -15.44
N THR A 49 14.63 -6.56 -16.15
CA THR A 49 14.23 -7.09 -17.46
C THR A 49 13.07 -8.07 -17.32
N ALA A 50 13.08 -8.92 -16.29
CA ALA A 50 11.96 -9.82 -15.98
C ALA A 50 10.69 -9.00 -15.66
N LYS A 51 10.82 -7.92 -14.90
CA LYS A 51 9.70 -7.02 -14.57
C LYS A 51 9.18 -6.26 -15.81
N GLN A 52 10.06 -5.80 -16.71
CA GLN A 52 9.67 -5.15 -17.96
C GLN A 52 9.05 -6.13 -18.98
N THR A 53 9.56 -7.35 -19.05
CA THR A 53 9.04 -8.37 -19.98
C THR A 53 7.66 -8.87 -19.55
N MET A 54 7.39 -8.92 -18.23
CA MET A 54 6.07 -9.31 -17.71
C MET A 54 5.02 -8.20 -17.88
N THR A 55 5.43 -6.92 -17.90
CA THR A 55 4.49 -5.80 -18.13
C THR A 55 4.14 -5.57 -19.60
N THR A 56 4.89 -6.16 -20.54
CA THR A 56 4.68 -5.97 -21.98
C THR A 56 4.07 -7.16 -22.72
N GLN A 57 3.84 -8.29 -22.04
CA GLN A 57 3.25 -9.49 -22.67
C GLN A 57 2.08 -10.04 -21.87
N HIS A 58 0.96 -9.36 -21.88
CA HIS A 58 -0.36 -9.99 -21.94
C HIS A 58 -1.30 -9.09 -22.74
N PRO A 59 -1.53 -9.38 -24.00
CA PRO A 59 -2.84 -9.21 -24.55
C PRO A 59 -3.72 -10.19 -23.79
N LEU A 60 -4.75 -9.71 -23.11
CA LEU A 60 -5.87 -10.53 -22.66
C LEU A 60 -6.43 -11.24 -23.88
N ASP A 61 -6.05 -12.50 -24.05
CA ASP A 61 -6.71 -13.38 -24.99
C ASP A 61 -8.11 -13.61 -24.40
N SER A 62 -9.09 -13.05 -25.07
CA SER A 62 -10.51 -13.16 -24.74
C SER A 62 -10.97 -14.61 -24.94
N SER A 63 -10.82 -15.44 -23.92
CA SER A 63 -11.54 -16.69 -23.81
C SER A 63 -12.69 -16.48 -22.83
N ASP A 64 -13.83 -16.23 -23.40
CA ASP A 64 -15.22 -16.41 -23.00
C ASP A 64 -15.44 -17.02 -21.61
N GLY A 65 -15.42 -16.17 -20.61
CA GLY A 65 -15.84 -16.36 -19.25
C GLY A 65 -16.27 -15.00 -18.74
N SER A 66 -17.27 -14.38 -19.41
CA SER A 66 -17.85 -13.13 -18.92
C SER A 66 -18.56 -13.41 -17.59
N TYR A 67 -17.83 -13.29 -16.49
CA TYR A 67 -18.46 -12.94 -15.22
C TYR A 67 -19.05 -11.54 -15.44
N GLY A 68 -20.34 -11.48 -15.69
CA GLY A 68 -21.03 -10.21 -15.83
C GLY A 68 -20.82 -9.42 -14.54
N ILE A 69 -20.16 -8.27 -14.64
CA ILE A 69 -20.15 -7.29 -13.57
C ILE A 69 -21.61 -7.06 -13.22
N ASP A 70 -22.01 -7.37 -11.98
CA ASP A 70 -23.36 -7.07 -11.53
C ASP A 70 -23.53 -5.55 -11.45
N ASP A 71 -23.98 -4.97 -12.55
CA ASP A 71 -24.28 -3.54 -12.66
C ASP A 71 -25.67 -3.20 -12.10
N SER A 72 -26.41 -4.17 -11.51
CA SER A 72 -27.77 -3.93 -11.02
C SER A 72 -27.83 -2.82 -9.97
N ARG A 73 -26.86 -2.75 -9.10
CA ARG A 73 -26.70 -1.68 -8.10
C ARG A 73 -26.64 -0.27 -8.71
N TRP A 74 -26.11 -0.16 -9.92
CA TRP A 74 -25.90 1.11 -10.60
C TRP A 74 -27.03 1.46 -11.59
N GLN A 75 -27.98 0.54 -11.79
CA GLN A 75 -29.13 0.76 -12.71
C GLN A 75 -30.21 1.65 -12.07
N ASP A 76 -30.30 1.66 -10.75
CA ASP A 76 -31.28 2.46 -9.99
C ASP A 76 -30.79 3.88 -9.68
N VAL A 77 -29.63 4.31 -10.18
CA VAL A 77 -29.13 5.66 -9.99
C VAL A 77 -30.07 6.65 -10.69
N PRO A 78 -30.64 7.63 -9.98
CA PRO A 78 -31.54 8.60 -10.57
C PRO A 78 -30.86 9.33 -11.75
N ASN A 79 -31.48 9.35 -12.92
CA ASN A 79 -31.02 10.13 -14.07
C ASN A 79 -30.91 11.65 -13.75
N ASN A 80 -31.43 12.09 -12.62
CA ASN A 80 -31.37 13.48 -12.16
C ASN A 80 -30.66 13.56 -10.79
N THR A 81 -29.34 13.58 -10.82
CA THR A 81 -28.48 13.76 -9.63
C THR A 81 -28.57 15.15 -9.02
N SER A 82 -29.22 16.13 -9.70
CA SER A 82 -29.44 17.48 -9.16
C SER A 82 -30.23 17.46 -7.84
N ALA A 83 -31.07 16.43 -7.60
CA ALA A 83 -31.80 16.29 -6.35
C ALA A 83 -30.91 15.92 -5.15
N LEU A 84 -29.71 15.37 -5.41
CA LEU A 84 -28.70 15.01 -4.40
C LEU A 84 -27.75 16.18 -4.07
N MET A 85 -27.87 17.31 -4.80
CA MET A 85 -27.00 18.47 -4.60
C MET A 85 -27.60 19.44 -3.61
N ASN A 86 -26.88 19.72 -2.53
CA ASN A 86 -27.20 20.79 -1.58
C ASN A 86 -26.14 21.89 -1.67
N CYS A 87 -26.54 23.03 -2.21
CA CYS A 87 -25.66 24.17 -2.47
C CYS A 87 -25.74 25.26 -1.38
N ASN A 88 -26.39 24.99 -0.28
CA ASN A 88 -26.44 25.92 0.84
C ASN A 88 -25.24 25.73 1.77
N TYR A 89 -24.64 26.82 2.23
CA TYR A 89 -23.68 26.75 3.31
C TYR A 89 -24.37 26.26 4.60
N ASP A 90 -23.89 25.16 5.12
CA ASP A 90 -24.23 24.71 6.45
C ASP A 90 -23.20 25.27 7.45
N THR A 91 -23.62 26.30 8.19
CA THR A 91 -22.75 26.99 9.15
C THR A 91 -22.36 26.06 10.33
N GLU A 92 -23.23 25.12 10.69
CA GLU A 92 -22.91 24.16 11.77
C GLU A 92 -21.89 23.15 11.29
N HIS A 93 -22.05 22.63 10.09
CA HIS A 93 -21.04 21.77 9.46
C HIS A 93 -19.67 22.45 9.33
N LEU A 94 -19.64 23.73 8.91
CA LEU A 94 -18.37 24.46 8.82
C LEU A 94 -17.72 24.69 10.18
N LYS A 95 -18.49 24.85 11.26
CA LYS A 95 -17.97 24.90 12.64
C LYS A 95 -17.41 23.55 13.07
N GLU A 96 -18.13 22.46 12.78
CA GLU A 96 -17.65 21.11 13.04
C GLU A 96 -16.32 20.85 12.34
N LEU A 97 -16.18 21.24 11.06
CA LEU A 97 -14.92 21.13 10.33
C LEU A 97 -13.81 21.97 11.00
N GLN A 98 -14.13 23.21 11.41
CA GLN A 98 -13.17 24.07 12.08
C GLN A 98 -12.65 23.45 13.37
N GLU A 99 -13.55 22.93 14.22
CA GLU A 99 -13.22 22.32 15.50
C GLU A 99 -12.46 20.99 15.29
N THR A 100 -12.98 20.12 14.44
CA THR A 100 -12.39 18.78 14.18
C THR A 100 -10.98 18.88 13.65
N TYR A 101 -10.74 19.78 12.70
CA TYR A 101 -9.43 19.92 12.05
C TYR A 101 -8.61 21.08 12.60
N GLN A 102 -9.05 21.72 13.70
CA GLN A 102 -8.36 22.84 14.34
C GLN A 102 -7.96 23.92 13.33
N LEU A 103 -8.95 24.33 12.50
CA LEU A 103 -8.71 25.36 11.50
C LEU A 103 -8.69 26.75 12.16
N GLY A 104 -7.99 27.70 11.50
CA GLY A 104 -7.97 29.10 11.93
C GLY A 104 -9.35 29.75 11.92
N GLU A 105 -9.46 30.96 12.51
CA GLU A 105 -10.72 31.75 12.50
C GLU A 105 -11.22 32.02 11.09
N GLN A 106 -10.32 32.14 10.14
CA GLN A 106 -10.59 32.26 8.73
C GLN A 106 -9.87 31.13 7.99
N PHE A 107 -10.58 30.46 7.10
CA PHE A 107 -10.03 29.41 6.24
C PHE A 107 -10.68 29.44 4.86
N GLU A 108 -9.99 28.89 3.88
CA GLU A 108 -10.54 28.67 2.55
C GLU A 108 -11.43 27.43 2.56
N TYR A 109 -12.62 27.54 1.96
CA TYR A 109 -13.51 26.39 1.80
C TYR A 109 -14.03 26.33 0.38
N PHE A 110 -14.06 25.12 -0.14
CA PHE A 110 -14.62 24.84 -1.47
C PHE A 110 -15.32 23.48 -1.46
N LYS A 111 -16.58 23.47 -1.89
CA LYS A 111 -17.36 22.24 -2.08
C LYS A 111 -17.53 21.95 -3.57
N ARG A 112 -17.26 20.72 -3.98
CA ARG A 112 -17.41 20.27 -5.36
C ARG A 112 -18.19 18.96 -5.43
N TYR A 113 -19.19 18.93 -6.29
CA TYR A 113 -19.86 17.70 -6.67
C TYR A 113 -19.10 17.05 -7.82
N VAL A 114 -18.96 15.73 -7.76
CA VAL A 114 -18.28 14.90 -8.76
C VAL A 114 -19.27 13.85 -9.24
N GLN A 115 -19.66 13.90 -10.51
CA GLN A 115 -20.55 12.90 -11.11
C GLN A 115 -19.71 11.78 -11.70
N VAL A 116 -19.91 10.56 -11.24
CA VAL A 116 -19.29 9.37 -11.79
C VAL A 116 -19.96 9.01 -13.12
N SER A 117 -19.15 8.75 -14.15
CA SER A 117 -19.58 8.24 -15.44
C SER A 117 -18.91 6.91 -15.70
N ARG A 118 -19.61 5.81 -15.37
CA ARG A 118 -19.10 4.44 -15.55
C ARG A 118 -19.15 4.04 -17.02
N GLN A 119 -18.01 3.66 -17.58
CA GLN A 119 -17.85 3.41 -19.01
C GLN A 119 -17.11 2.09 -19.26
N ASP A 120 -17.36 1.47 -20.42
CA ASP A 120 -16.59 0.33 -20.93
C ASP A 120 -15.24 0.83 -21.48
N ILE A 121 -14.33 1.15 -20.58
CA ILE A 121 -12.98 1.61 -20.89
C ILE A 121 -11.98 0.94 -19.95
N ASP A 122 -10.73 0.84 -20.38
CA ASP A 122 -9.65 0.40 -19.51
C ASP A 122 -9.36 1.46 -18.43
N ARG A 123 -9.05 0.99 -17.22
CA ARG A 123 -8.57 1.85 -16.15
C ARG A 123 -7.25 2.53 -16.55
N LYS A 124 -7.22 3.85 -16.45
CA LYS A 124 -6.01 4.65 -16.69
C LYS A 124 -5.45 5.14 -15.37
N ARG A 125 -4.12 5.19 -15.26
CA ARG A 125 -3.45 5.82 -14.09
C ARG A 125 -3.71 7.32 -13.99
N MET A 126 -3.99 7.99 -15.11
CA MET A 126 -4.32 9.40 -15.20
C MET A 126 -5.34 9.63 -16.30
N THR A 127 -6.42 10.36 -16.00
CA THR A 127 -7.43 10.80 -16.97
C THR A 127 -7.47 12.32 -16.97
N LYS A 128 -7.33 12.94 -18.15
CA LYS A 128 -7.50 14.39 -18.32
C LYS A 128 -8.98 14.71 -18.51
N LEU A 129 -9.46 15.70 -17.76
CA LEU A 129 -10.82 16.21 -17.82
C LEU A 129 -10.83 17.57 -18.55
N ASN A 130 -11.87 17.80 -19.34
CA ASN A 130 -12.08 19.09 -20.04
C ASN A 130 -12.97 20.02 -19.21
N GLN A 131 -12.70 20.10 -17.92
CA GLN A 131 -13.43 20.93 -16.95
C GLN A 131 -12.45 21.49 -15.93
N ARG A 132 -12.75 22.67 -15.42
CA ARG A 132 -11.98 23.28 -14.33
C ARG A 132 -12.46 22.73 -12.98
N PHE A 133 -11.51 22.51 -12.08
CA PHE A 133 -11.80 22.11 -10.71
C PHE A 133 -12.41 23.28 -9.91
N LEU A 134 -11.77 24.45 -9.98
CA LEU A 134 -12.22 25.70 -9.37
C LEU A 134 -12.75 26.66 -10.45
N PRO A 135 -14.02 26.58 -10.84
CA PRO A 135 -14.57 27.53 -11.81
C PRO A 135 -14.59 28.97 -11.28
N ASN A 136 -14.59 29.14 -9.96
CA ASN A 136 -14.46 30.40 -9.24
C ASN A 136 -13.37 30.28 -8.17
N THR A 137 -12.83 31.40 -7.70
CA THR A 137 -11.86 31.43 -6.62
C THR A 137 -12.44 30.81 -5.34
N ALA A 138 -11.65 30.02 -4.62
CA ALA A 138 -12.03 29.54 -3.29
C ALA A 138 -12.43 30.70 -2.38
N LYS A 139 -13.45 30.51 -1.57
CA LYS A 139 -13.95 31.57 -0.70
C LYS A 139 -13.33 31.45 0.67
N THR A 140 -12.86 32.56 1.19
CA THR A 140 -12.50 32.65 2.61
C THR A 140 -13.78 32.67 3.43
N VAL A 141 -13.92 31.69 4.28
CA VAL A 141 -15.01 31.55 5.27
C VAL A 141 -14.59 32.27 6.54
N ASP A 142 -15.50 33.12 7.04
CA ASP A 142 -15.42 33.78 8.34
C ASP A 142 -16.75 33.49 9.05
N LEU A 143 -16.72 32.60 10.01
CA LEU A 143 -17.93 32.13 10.72
C LEU A 143 -18.59 33.24 11.57
N GLY A 144 -17.87 34.34 11.80
CA GLY A 144 -18.43 35.54 12.45
C GLY A 144 -19.31 36.39 11.52
N LYS A 145 -19.27 36.18 10.21
CA LYS A 145 -20.01 36.97 9.22
C LYS A 145 -21.27 36.23 8.76
N LYS A 146 -22.45 36.85 8.89
CA LYS A 146 -23.70 36.34 8.33
C LYS A 146 -23.78 36.67 6.85
N ASN A 147 -24.19 35.70 6.00
CA ASN A 147 -24.47 35.74 4.56
C ASN A 147 -23.35 35.19 3.66
N LEU A 148 -23.05 33.94 3.83
CA LEU A 148 -22.37 33.15 2.80
C LEU A 148 -23.44 32.67 1.80
N LYS A 149 -23.47 33.23 0.59
CA LYS A 149 -24.26 32.65 -0.51
C LYS A 149 -23.38 31.71 -1.29
N GLU A 150 -23.78 30.48 -1.42
CA GLU A 150 -23.07 29.51 -2.23
C GLU A 150 -23.53 29.55 -3.68
N GLN A 151 -22.58 29.35 -4.57
CA GLN A 151 -22.84 28.94 -5.94
C GLN A 151 -22.38 27.50 -6.09
N CYS A 152 -23.30 26.63 -6.44
CA CYS A 152 -22.98 25.25 -6.81
C CYS A 152 -22.49 25.27 -8.26
N PRO A 153 -21.20 25.03 -8.52
CA PRO A 153 -20.76 24.82 -9.90
C PRO A 153 -21.32 23.50 -10.43
N GLU A 154 -21.48 23.41 -11.75
CA GLU A 154 -21.83 22.16 -12.42
C GLU A 154 -20.93 21.02 -11.95
N PRO A 155 -21.47 19.82 -11.71
CA PRO A 155 -20.67 18.68 -11.28
C PRO A 155 -19.47 18.42 -12.20
N LEU A 156 -18.35 18.02 -11.60
CA LEU A 156 -17.19 17.54 -12.35
C LEU A 156 -17.50 16.12 -12.84
N ILE A 157 -17.54 15.89 -14.13
CA ILE A 157 -17.83 14.57 -14.70
C ILE A 157 -16.54 13.78 -14.82
N VAL A 158 -16.45 12.64 -14.13
CA VAL A 158 -15.28 11.76 -14.15
C VAL A 158 -15.61 10.43 -14.83
N PRO A 159 -14.99 10.11 -15.97
CA PRO A 159 -15.13 8.80 -16.60
C PRO A 159 -14.30 7.77 -15.83
N VAL A 160 -14.93 6.69 -15.41
CA VAL A 160 -14.30 5.58 -14.70
C VAL A 160 -14.59 4.26 -15.43
N ALA A 161 -13.64 3.32 -15.36
CA ALA A 161 -13.86 1.97 -15.84
C ALA A 161 -14.98 1.31 -15.03
N LYS A 162 -15.82 0.50 -15.68
CA LYS A 162 -16.75 -0.36 -14.97
C LYS A 162 -15.94 -1.38 -14.16
N SER A 163 -16.16 -1.42 -12.87
CA SER A 163 -15.58 -2.40 -11.96
C SER A 163 -16.54 -2.69 -10.82
N PRO A 164 -16.47 -3.87 -10.20
CA PRO A 164 -17.33 -4.21 -9.08
C PRO A 164 -17.05 -3.31 -7.87
N ALA A 165 -18.04 -3.17 -7.00
CA ALA A 165 -17.85 -2.55 -5.69
C ALA A 165 -17.23 -3.57 -4.72
N PRO A 166 -16.48 -3.13 -3.69
CA PRO A 166 -15.78 -4.05 -2.78
C PRO A 166 -16.72 -4.99 -2.01
N ASP A 167 -17.93 -4.55 -1.72
CA ASP A 167 -18.97 -5.32 -1.03
C ASP A 167 -19.55 -6.50 -1.86
N SER A 168 -19.24 -6.58 -3.14
CA SER A 168 -19.59 -7.71 -4.01
C SER A 168 -18.52 -8.81 -4.07
N ALA A 169 -17.39 -8.61 -3.40
CA ALA A 169 -16.28 -9.55 -3.44
C ALA A 169 -16.64 -10.90 -2.80
N ASN A 170 -16.16 -11.97 -3.43
CA ASN A 170 -16.32 -13.35 -2.92
C ASN A 170 -14.95 -13.94 -2.57
N LEU A 171 -14.64 -14.01 -1.28
CA LEU A 171 -13.37 -14.53 -0.76
C LEU A 171 -13.47 -15.99 -0.23
N THR A 172 -14.47 -16.77 -0.65
CA THR A 172 -14.65 -18.16 -0.19
C THR A 172 -13.44 -19.05 -0.42
N ASP A 173 -12.62 -18.76 -1.41
CA ASP A 173 -11.42 -19.54 -1.74
C ASP A 173 -10.25 -19.33 -0.74
N PHE A 174 -10.35 -18.35 0.18
CA PHE A 174 -9.25 -17.93 1.04
C PHE A 174 -9.48 -18.23 2.51
N ILE A 175 -8.41 -18.64 3.21
CA ILE A 175 -8.33 -18.65 4.66
C ILE A 175 -7.09 -17.84 5.08
N PHE A 176 -7.31 -16.78 5.84
CA PHE A 176 -6.32 -15.81 6.25
C PHE A 176 -5.83 -16.11 7.66
N GLY A 177 -4.52 -16.10 7.87
CA GLY A 177 -3.89 -16.24 9.16
C GLY A 177 -3.18 -14.98 9.59
N VAL A 178 -3.52 -14.47 10.77
CA VAL A 178 -2.90 -13.29 11.38
C VAL A 178 -2.44 -13.63 12.79
N SER A 179 -1.24 -13.20 13.17
CA SER A 179 -0.74 -13.29 14.54
C SER A 179 -0.41 -11.91 15.07
N THR A 180 -1.05 -11.52 16.19
CA THR A 180 -0.84 -10.21 16.82
C THR A 180 -1.03 -10.30 18.34
N THR A 181 -1.05 -9.16 19.03
CA THR A 181 -1.38 -9.08 20.46
C THR A 181 -2.78 -8.51 20.64
N TYR A 182 -3.47 -8.89 21.75
CA TYR A 182 -4.77 -8.30 22.08
C TYR A 182 -4.69 -6.76 22.21
N LYS A 183 -3.58 -6.24 22.73
CA LYS A 183 -3.34 -4.81 22.82
C LYS A 183 -3.39 -4.12 21.44
N ARG A 184 -2.64 -4.63 20.45
CA ARG A 184 -2.64 -4.08 19.09
C ARG A 184 -4.00 -4.22 18.42
N PHE A 185 -4.68 -5.35 18.66
CA PHE A 185 -6.03 -5.59 18.14
C PHE A 185 -7.06 -4.59 18.67
N THR A 186 -6.92 -4.12 19.92
CA THR A 186 -7.90 -3.24 20.59
C THR A 186 -7.48 -1.78 20.67
N GLU A 187 -6.28 -1.42 20.22
CA GLU A 187 -5.77 -0.04 20.25
C GLU A 187 -6.71 0.90 19.47
N PRO A 188 -7.31 1.93 20.08
CA PRO A 188 -8.39 2.71 19.46
C PRO A 188 -8.03 3.31 18.10
N ASP A 189 -6.78 3.81 17.95
CA ASP A 189 -6.34 4.53 16.75
C ASP A 189 -5.78 3.61 15.66
N THR A 190 -5.42 2.38 16.01
CA THR A 190 -4.75 1.44 15.10
C THR A 190 -5.37 0.04 15.07
N SER A 191 -6.56 -0.12 15.64
CA SER A 191 -7.30 -1.39 15.60
C SER A 191 -7.54 -1.83 14.13
N PRO A 192 -7.22 -3.07 13.77
CA PRO A 192 -7.41 -3.56 12.42
C PRO A 192 -8.86 -3.87 12.05
N ILE A 193 -9.79 -3.81 12.97
CA ILE A 193 -11.18 -4.28 12.76
C ILE A 193 -11.84 -3.58 11.58
N ASN A 194 -11.71 -2.24 11.50
CA ASN A 194 -12.29 -1.46 10.41
C ASN A 194 -11.65 -1.81 9.07
N ASP A 195 -10.31 -1.95 9.06
CA ASP A 195 -9.57 -2.30 7.86
C ASP A 195 -9.98 -3.70 7.37
N TRP A 196 -10.03 -4.68 8.28
CA TRP A 196 -10.44 -6.05 7.95
C TRP A 196 -11.90 -6.14 7.54
N SER A 197 -12.81 -5.34 8.15
CA SER A 197 -14.22 -5.35 7.77
C SER A 197 -14.44 -4.91 6.32
N TYR A 198 -13.61 -4.00 5.80
CA TYR A 198 -13.69 -3.54 4.43
C TYR A 198 -13.52 -4.67 3.39
N TRP A 199 -12.57 -5.58 3.62
CA TRP A 199 -12.24 -6.63 2.62
C TRP A 199 -12.70 -8.04 3.01
N LEU A 200 -13.24 -8.26 4.22
CA LEU A 200 -13.77 -9.55 4.69
C LEU A 200 -15.29 -9.59 4.82
N THR A 201 -15.98 -8.49 4.51
CA THR A 201 -17.43 -8.42 4.63
C THR A 201 -18.09 -7.85 3.36
N ASP A 202 -19.42 -7.96 3.31
CA ASP A 202 -20.27 -7.33 2.30
C ASP A 202 -20.61 -5.86 2.65
N SER A 203 -19.93 -5.24 3.62
CA SER A 203 -20.20 -3.91 4.16
C SER A 203 -21.59 -3.74 4.81
N HIS A 204 -22.38 -4.82 4.90
CA HIS A 204 -23.71 -4.86 5.53
C HIS A 204 -23.72 -5.72 6.81
N GLY A 205 -22.55 -6.10 7.29
CA GLY A 205 -22.38 -6.91 8.50
C GLY A 205 -22.43 -8.42 8.27
N HIS A 206 -22.24 -8.89 7.04
CA HIS A 206 -22.13 -10.32 6.73
C HIS A 206 -20.76 -10.61 6.10
N SER A 207 -20.28 -11.84 6.32
CA SER A 207 -19.03 -12.32 5.72
C SER A 207 -19.19 -12.45 4.19
N ASN A 208 -18.13 -12.09 3.47
CA ASN A 208 -18.01 -12.32 2.04
C ASN A 208 -17.43 -13.71 1.69
N GLY A 209 -17.38 -14.63 2.68
CA GLY A 209 -16.88 -16.00 2.53
C GLY A 209 -15.41 -16.20 2.86
N GLY A 210 -14.63 -15.11 3.02
CA GLY A 210 -13.26 -15.18 3.54
C GLY A 210 -13.27 -15.63 5.01
N LYS A 211 -12.41 -16.59 5.36
CA LYS A 211 -12.24 -17.06 6.74
C LYS A 211 -10.99 -16.47 7.35
N MET A 212 -11.08 -15.87 8.53
CA MET A 212 -9.93 -15.41 9.30
C MET A 212 -9.62 -16.37 10.46
N VAL A 213 -8.34 -16.65 10.68
CA VAL A 213 -7.81 -17.31 11.87
C VAL A 213 -6.87 -16.34 12.55
N LEU A 214 -7.28 -15.85 13.71
CA LEU A 214 -6.53 -14.88 14.49
C LEU A 214 -5.83 -15.57 15.67
N LEU A 215 -4.51 -15.46 15.73
CA LEU A 215 -3.69 -15.94 16.84
C LEU A 215 -3.30 -14.75 17.72
N LEU A 216 -3.77 -14.74 18.99
CA LEU A 216 -3.45 -13.68 19.94
C LEU A 216 -2.38 -14.12 20.94
N LEU A 217 -1.27 -13.38 20.95
CA LEU A 217 -0.16 -13.58 21.87
C LEU A 217 -0.50 -13.01 23.24
N ASP A 218 -0.21 -13.77 24.28
CA ASP A 218 -0.37 -13.40 25.71
C ASP A 218 -1.81 -12.94 26.08
N ALA A 219 -2.81 -13.38 25.34
CA ALA A 219 -4.21 -13.08 25.62
C ALA A 219 -4.83 -14.07 26.60
N SER A 220 -5.72 -13.61 27.46
CA SER A 220 -6.59 -14.45 28.30
C SER A 220 -7.78 -15.02 27.50
N ASP A 221 -8.47 -16.02 28.06
CA ASP A 221 -9.68 -16.58 27.43
C ASP A 221 -10.77 -15.52 27.23
N ASP A 222 -10.93 -14.58 28.19
CA ASP A 222 -11.88 -13.48 28.08
C ASP A 222 -11.52 -12.52 26.94
N GLU A 223 -10.22 -12.25 26.72
CA GLU A 223 -9.73 -11.43 25.62
C GLU A 223 -9.89 -12.13 24.26
N LEU A 224 -9.72 -13.44 24.19
CA LEU A 224 -10.03 -14.21 22.97
C LEU A 224 -11.51 -14.11 22.63
N TYR A 225 -12.38 -14.26 23.65
CA TYR A 225 -13.83 -14.14 23.45
C TYR A 225 -14.23 -12.72 23.02
N ASP A 226 -13.69 -11.67 23.64
CA ASP A 226 -13.93 -10.28 23.24
C ASP A 226 -13.49 -10.04 21.80
N ALA A 227 -12.32 -10.51 21.39
CA ALA A 227 -11.83 -10.38 20.02
C ALA A 227 -12.75 -11.11 19.03
N TRP A 228 -13.17 -12.32 19.34
CA TRP A 228 -14.12 -13.09 18.54
C TRP A 228 -15.46 -12.34 18.40
N ASP A 229 -16.02 -11.84 19.50
CA ASP A 229 -17.29 -11.11 19.52
C ASP A 229 -17.24 -9.81 18.70
N ARG A 230 -16.15 -9.04 18.84
CA ARG A 230 -15.95 -7.81 18.04
C ARG A 230 -15.88 -8.08 16.54
N LEU A 231 -15.15 -9.11 16.12
CA LEU A 231 -15.04 -9.50 14.71
C LEU A 231 -16.39 -9.93 14.13
N HIS A 232 -17.13 -10.77 14.87
CA HIS A 232 -18.43 -11.25 14.44
C HIS A 232 -19.48 -10.12 14.39
N LYS A 233 -19.43 -9.16 15.31
CA LYS A 233 -20.33 -7.99 15.31
C LYS A 233 -20.20 -7.14 14.05
N VAL A 234 -19.04 -7.10 13.43
CA VAL A 234 -18.85 -6.37 12.17
C VAL A 234 -19.02 -7.28 10.93
N GLY A 235 -19.35 -8.55 11.12
CA GLY A 235 -19.62 -9.51 10.04
C GLY A 235 -18.43 -10.32 9.57
N ILE A 236 -17.28 -10.23 10.24
CA ILE A 236 -16.10 -11.02 9.88
C ILE A 236 -16.25 -12.45 10.39
N ASP A 237 -16.14 -13.45 9.51
CA ASP A 237 -16.08 -14.86 9.88
C ASP A 237 -14.68 -15.21 10.39
N ALA A 238 -14.51 -15.24 11.71
CA ALA A 238 -13.22 -15.44 12.36
C ALA A 238 -13.27 -16.54 13.43
N ASP A 239 -12.18 -17.30 13.52
CA ASP A 239 -11.86 -18.13 14.69
C ASP A 239 -10.63 -17.52 15.39
N VAL A 240 -10.67 -17.39 16.72
CA VAL A 240 -9.62 -16.75 17.52
C VAL A 240 -9.01 -17.76 18.48
N PHE A 241 -7.69 -17.86 18.50
CA PHE A 241 -6.95 -18.84 19.31
C PHE A 241 -5.77 -18.18 20.02
N HIS A 242 -5.28 -18.84 21.06
CA HIS A 242 -4.01 -18.47 21.68
C HIS A 242 -2.84 -18.68 20.73
N SER A 243 -1.92 -17.73 20.71
CA SER A 243 -0.57 -17.90 20.18
C SER A 243 0.35 -18.36 21.29
N ASP A 244 1.23 -19.33 21.02
CA ASP A 244 2.18 -19.84 22.02
C ASP A 244 3.30 -18.82 22.26
N SER A 245 3.28 -18.17 23.43
CA SER A 245 4.26 -17.17 23.84
C SER A 245 5.66 -17.74 24.12
N SER A 246 5.78 -19.07 24.32
CA SER A 246 7.07 -19.71 24.47
C SER A 246 7.85 -19.85 23.17
N MET A 247 7.18 -19.71 22.02
CA MET A 247 7.79 -19.78 20.69
C MET A 247 8.43 -18.44 20.29
N GLU A 248 9.58 -18.50 19.61
CA GLU A 248 10.15 -17.33 18.95
C GLU A 248 9.21 -16.77 17.86
N MET A 249 9.30 -15.47 17.56
CA MET A 249 8.45 -14.81 16.58
C MET A 249 8.45 -15.53 15.21
N ALA A 250 9.63 -15.93 14.74
CA ALA A 250 9.76 -16.64 13.46
C ALA A 250 9.00 -17.98 13.44
N VAL A 251 9.00 -18.69 14.56
CA VAL A 251 8.24 -19.95 14.71
C VAL A 251 6.75 -19.67 14.74
N ARG A 252 6.30 -18.64 15.48
CA ARG A 252 4.89 -18.27 15.51
C ARG A 252 4.37 -17.92 14.12
N TYR A 253 5.16 -17.21 13.32
CA TYR A 253 4.81 -16.92 11.93
C TYR A 253 4.69 -18.21 11.09
N LEU A 254 5.69 -19.10 11.15
CA LEU A 254 5.63 -20.39 10.45
C LEU A 254 4.43 -21.25 10.91
N THR A 255 4.04 -21.16 12.20
CA THR A 255 2.92 -21.91 12.79
C THR A 255 1.57 -21.55 12.15
N LEU A 256 1.45 -20.37 11.55
CA LEU A 256 0.25 -20.01 10.80
C LEU A 256 -0.08 -21.05 9.71
N VAL A 257 0.93 -21.59 9.01
CA VAL A 257 0.69 -22.55 7.92
C VAL A 257 0.03 -23.83 8.41
N PRO A 258 0.60 -24.59 9.38
CA PRO A 258 -0.07 -25.80 9.90
C PRO A 258 -1.40 -25.46 10.59
N THR A 259 -1.55 -24.29 11.21
CA THR A 259 -2.81 -23.89 11.84
C THR A 259 -3.91 -23.75 10.78
N LEU A 260 -3.64 -23.04 9.68
CA LEU A 260 -4.58 -22.88 8.57
C LEU A 260 -4.83 -24.20 7.83
N TYR A 261 -3.77 -24.98 7.60
CA TYR A 261 -3.87 -26.28 6.90
C TYR A 261 -4.72 -27.29 7.65
N ASN A 262 -4.65 -27.33 8.98
CA ASN A 262 -5.44 -28.23 9.83
C ASN A 262 -6.79 -27.63 10.25
N HIS A 263 -7.12 -26.44 9.80
CA HIS A 263 -8.40 -25.80 10.11
C HIS A 263 -9.58 -26.60 9.52
N ARG A 264 -10.69 -26.68 10.25
CA ARG A 264 -11.90 -27.46 9.85
C ARG A 264 -12.48 -27.01 8.50
N GLU A 265 -12.35 -25.73 8.15
CA GLU A 265 -12.86 -25.20 6.89
C GLU A 265 -11.90 -25.30 5.70
N ARG A 266 -10.65 -25.69 5.93
CA ARG A 266 -9.63 -25.83 4.88
C ARG A 266 -10.08 -26.65 3.67
N PRO A 267 -10.89 -27.73 3.80
CA PRO A 267 -11.32 -28.50 2.61
C PRO A 267 -12.10 -27.69 1.59
N ASN A 268 -12.69 -26.56 1.99
CA ASN A 268 -13.46 -25.65 1.14
C ASN A 268 -12.62 -24.45 0.65
N LYS A 269 -11.33 -24.40 0.95
CA LYS A 269 -10.43 -23.30 0.65
C LYS A 269 -9.39 -23.72 -0.38
N LYS A 270 -8.92 -22.77 -1.18
CA LYS A 270 -7.89 -22.98 -2.21
C LYS A 270 -6.54 -22.40 -1.79
N TRP A 271 -6.56 -21.35 -0.95
CA TRP A 271 -5.38 -20.59 -0.57
C TRP A 271 -5.28 -20.42 0.94
N LEU A 272 -4.11 -20.73 1.48
CA LEU A 272 -3.68 -20.31 2.82
C LEU A 272 -2.98 -18.97 2.65
N VAL A 273 -3.44 -17.94 3.36
CA VAL A 273 -2.90 -16.58 3.21
C VAL A 273 -2.32 -16.13 4.55
N LEU A 274 -1.03 -15.82 4.58
CA LEU A 274 -0.38 -15.25 5.75
C LEU A 274 -0.36 -13.74 5.61
N CYS A 275 -0.79 -13.05 6.65
CA CYS A 275 -0.89 -11.58 6.71
C CYS A 275 -0.38 -11.07 8.05
N ASP A 276 0.07 -9.82 8.07
CA ASP A 276 0.27 -9.07 9.31
C ASP A 276 -1.03 -8.35 9.71
N ASP A 277 -1.11 -7.81 10.92
CA ASP A 277 -2.32 -7.14 11.41
C ASP A 277 -2.56 -5.78 10.72
N ASP A 278 -1.59 -5.27 9.97
CA ASP A 278 -1.66 -4.09 9.13
C ASP A 278 -1.52 -4.40 7.62
N THR A 279 -1.84 -5.63 7.21
CA THR A 279 -2.08 -5.96 5.80
C THR A 279 -3.48 -5.51 5.39
N PHE A 280 -3.60 -4.75 4.30
CA PHE A 280 -4.86 -4.26 3.77
C PHE A 280 -5.02 -4.62 2.28
N PHE A 281 -6.18 -5.15 1.90
CA PHE A 281 -6.52 -5.48 0.51
C PHE A 281 -7.54 -4.46 -0.04
N PRO A 282 -7.08 -3.42 -0.77
CA PRO A 282 -7.95 -2.32 -1.22
C PRO A 282 -8.91 -2.69 -2.35
N SER A 283 -8.66 -3.79 -3.04
CA SER A 283 -9.46 -4.26 -4.18
C SER A 283 -9.71 -5.77 -4.10
N PRO A 284 -10.60 -6.22 -3.19
CA PRO A 284 -10.80 -7.64 -2.93
C PRO A 284 -11.34 -8.42 -4.15
N ASN A 285 -12.14 -7.80 -5.03
CA ASN A 285 -12.55 -8.44 -6.29
C ASN A 285 -11.34 -8.65 -7.22
N ALA A 286 -10.50 -7.62 -7.42
CA ALA A 286 -9.32 -7.74 -8.25
C ALA A 286 -8.31 -8.77 -7.69
N LEU A 287 -8.19 -8.86 -6.36
CA LEU A 287 -7.40 -9.91 -5.70
C LEU A 287 -7.94 -11.30 -6.06
N THR A 288 -9.24 -11.50 -5.96
CA THR A 288 -9.90 -12.77 -6.31
C THR A 288 -9.68 -13.12 -7.78
N GLU A 289 -9.94 -12.17 -8.68
CA GLU A 289 -9.72 -12.34 -10.13
C GLU A 289 -8.26 -12.72 -10.43
N ARG A 290 -7.31 -12.01 -9.81
CA ARG A 290 -5.88 -12.30 -9.99
C ARG A 290 -5.52 -13.71 -9.52
N MET A 291 -5.98 -14.12 -8.35
CA MET A 291 -5.68 -15.43 -7.80
C MET A 291 -6.37 -16.57 -8.56
N GLN A 292 -7.49 -16.32 -9.22
CA GLN A 292 -8.17 -17.29 -10.10
C GLN A 292 -7.36 -17.59 -11.38
N THR A 293 -6.44 -16.72 -11.79
CA THR A 293 -5.54 -17.00 -12.92
C THR A 293 -4.45 -18.03 -12.59
N LEU A 294 -4.28 -18.36 -11.32
CA LEU A 294 -3.31 -19.34 -10.83
C LEU A 294 -4.01 -20.68 -10.52
N ASP A 295 -3.33 -21.79 -10.77
CA ASP A 295 -3.85 -23.12 -10.49
C ASP A 295 -3.48 -23.55 -9.05
N PRO A 296 -4.40 -23.48 -8.08
CA PRO A 296 -4.10 -23.78 -6.67
C PRO A 296 -3.85 -25.27 -6.41
N SER A 297 -4.10 -26.15 -7.38
CA SER A 297 -3.76 -27.57 -7.29
C SER A 297 -2.27 -27.85 -7.49
N LYS A 298 -1.55 -26.88 -8.03
CA LYS A 298 -0.08 -26.92 -8.17
C LYS A 298 0.61 -26.36 -6.95
N PRO A 299 1.84 -26.81 -6.65
CA PRO A 299 2.61 -26.26 -5.55
C PRO A 299 3.07 -24.83 -5.84
N LEU A 300 2.39 -23.84 -5.26
CA LEU A 300 2.61 -22.42 -5.46
C LEU A 300 2.90 -21.71 -4.12
N TYR A 301 3.91 -20.83 -4.17
CA TYR A 301 4.28 -19.89 -3.12
C TYR A 301 4.30 -18.50 -3.77
N VAL A 302 3.28 -17.68 -3.52
CA VAL A 302 3.01 -16.42 -4.21
C VAL A 302 3.15 -15.27 -3.23
N GLY A 303 3.80 -14.20 -3.65
CA GLY A 303 4.02 -13.00 -2.85
C GLY A 303 4.92 -11.99 -3.56
N THR A 304 5.41 -11.00 -2.85
CA THR A 304 6.26 -9.94 -3.42
C THR A 304 7.53 -9.72 -2.61
N PHE A 305 8.50 -9.05 -3.20
CA PHE A 305 9.68 -8.52 -2.52
C PHE A 305 9.35 -7.20 -1.82
N SER A 306 10.19 -6.84 -0.84
CA SER A 306 10.26 -5.45 -0.38
C SER A 306 10.70 -4.51 -1.50
N GLU A 307 10.20 -3.30 -1.48
CA GLU A 307 10.66 -2.19 -2.36
C GLU A 307 12.05 -1.69 -1.95
N ASP A 308 12.43 -1.88 -0.69
CA ASP A 308 13.78 -1.57 -0.21
C ASP A 308 14.76 -2.70 -0.57
N VAL A 309 15.65 -2.43 -1.51
CA VAL A 309 16.66 -3.39 -1.95
C VAL A 309 17.56 -3.87 -0.80
N ASN A 310 17.78 -3.03 0.22
CA ASN A 310 18.57 -3.44 1.40
C ASN A 310 17.85 -4.54 2.19
N GLN A 311 16.52 -4.52 2.24
CA GLN A 311 15.74 -5.60 2.84
C GLN A 311 15.87 -6.88 2.00
N VAL A 312 15.78 -6.76 0.67
CA VAL A 312 15.97 -7.93 -0.23
C VAL A 312 17.40 -8.49 -0.14
N GLU A 313 18.43 -7.63 -0.07
CA GLU A 313 19.81 -8.08 0.10
C GLU A 313 20.04 -8.77 1.45
N ARG A 314 19.41 -8.29 2.52
CA ARG A 314 19.52 -8.84 3.88
C ARG A 314 18.74 -10.13 4.06
N HIS A 315 17.51 -10.17 3.60
CA HIS A 315 16.58 -11.26 3.87
C HIS A 315 16.55 -12.31 2.74
N GLY A 316 16.95 -11.91 1.52
CA GLY A 316 16.96 -12.78 0.34
C GLY A 316 15.68 -12.72 -0.49
N SER A 317 15.61 -13.56 -1.53
CA SER A 317 14.47 -13.62 -2.47
C SER A 317 13.31 -14.43 -1.89
N GLN A 318 12.46 -13.78 -1.12
CA GLN A 318 11.29 -14.36 -0.45
C GLN A 318 10.07 -13.47 -0.61
N ALA A 319 8.88 -14.00 -0.35
CA ALA A 319 7.72 -13.18 -0.10
C ALA A 319 7.85 -12.51 1.27
N PHE A 320 7.54 -11.23 1.35
CA PHE A 320 7.44 -10.48 2.59
C PHE A 320 6.01 -10.60 3.13
N GLY A 321 5.89 -10.99 4.40
CA GLY A 321 4.63 -11.40 5.03
C GLY A 321 3.58 -10.31 5.07
N GLY A 322 4.00 -9.09 5.34
CA GLY A 322 3.09 -7.96 5.43
C GLY A 322 2.40 -7.60 4.12
N ALA A 323 3.02 -7.87 2.98
CA ALA A 323 2.37 -7.73 1.68
C ALA A 323 1.30 -8.80 1.39
N GLY A 324 1.25 -9.83 2.22
CA GLY A 324 0.44 -11.03 2.00
C GLY A 324 1.19 -12.14 1.26
N VAL A 325 1.17 -13.34 1.84
CA VAL A 325 1.79 -14.54 1.27
C VAL A 325 0.72 -15.58 1.01
N PHE A 326 0.56 -15.97 -0.25
CA PHE A 326 -0.44 -16.94 -0.68
C PHE A 326 0.23 -18.29 -0.93
N ILE A 327 -0.24 -19.30 -0.22
CA ILE A 327 0.28 -20.66 -0.25
C ILE A 327 -0.82 -21.58 -0.76
N SER A 328 -0.54 -22.34 -1.83
CA SER A 328 -1.45 -23.38 -2.32
C SER A 328 -1.49 -24.59 -1.40
N MET A 329 -2.56 -25.39 -1.47
CA MET A 329 -2.73 -26.55 -0.60
C MET A 329 -1.56 -27.55 -0.64
N PRO A 330 -0.95 -27.90 -1.82
CA PRO A 330 0.19 -28.81 -1.84
C PRO A 330 1.42 -28.29 -1.08
N VAL A 331 1.66 -26.97 -1.10
CA VAL A 331 2.77 -26.36 -0.32
C VAL A 331 2.42 -26.31 1.16
N GLY A 332 1.15 -26.02 1.49
CA GLY A 332 0.66 -26.04 2.87
C GLY A 332 0.79 -27.42 3.50
N GLU A 333 0.43 -28.49 2.76
CA GLU A 333 0.60 -29.90 3.17
C GLU A 333 2.06 -30.21 3.47
N MET A 334 2.96 -29.91 2.54
CA MET A 334 4.40 -30.12 2.70
C MET A 334 4.94 -29.41 3.96
N ILE A 335 4.58 -28.15 4.18
CA ILE A 335 5.04 -27.41 5.36
C ILE A 335 4.45 -28.01 6.63
N ASN A 336 3.18 -28.42 6.62
CA ASN A 336 2.54 -29.08 7.76
C ASN A 336 3.25 -30.38 8.14
N GLU A 337 3.62 -31.20 7.17
CA GLU A 337 4.36 -32.45 7.40
C GLU A 337 5.79 -32.21 7.92
N LEU A 338 6.45 -31.16 7.41
CA LEU A 338 7.84 -30.83 7.72
C LEU A 338 7.99 -29.81 8.86
N TYR A 339 6.90 -29.40 9.50
CA TYR A 339 6.88 -28.31 10.47
C TYR A 339 7.94 -28.44 11.56
N GLU A 340 8.04 -29.63 12.17
CA GLU A 340 9.04 -29.88 13.22
C GLU A 340 10.48 -29.81 12.69
N THR A 341 10.71 -30.21 11.45
CA THR A 341 12.03 -30.14 10.81
C THR A 341 12.39 -28.69 10.46
N CYS A 342 11.41 -27.87 10.06
CA CYS A 342 11.60 -26.49 9.64
C CYS A 342 11.84 -25.52 10.81
N LYS A 343 11.47 -25.86 12.05
CA LYS A 343 11.62 -24.99 13.25
C LYS A 343 12.76 -25.39 14.20
N THR A 344 13.69 -26.23 13.75
CA THR A 344 14.82 -26.64 14.61
C THR A 344 15.69 -25.43 14.98
N PRO A 345 16.41 -25.46 16.14
CA PRO A 345 17.30 -24.38 16.54
C PRO A 345 18.32 -23.96 15.46
N GLN A 346 18.81 -24.97 14.71
CA GLN A 346 19.70 -24.70 13.57
C GLN A 346 18.99 -23.87 12.48
N LYS A 347 17.73 -24.20 12.13
CA LYS A 347 16.96 -23.47 11.12
C LYS A 347 16.63 -22.04 11.55
N LEU A 348 16.38 -21.84 12.84
CA LEU A 348 16.21 -20.51 13.42
C LEU A 348 17.49 -19.68 13.33
N GLN A 349 18.65 -20.27 13.67
CA GLN A 349 19.93 -19.59 13.51
C GLN A 349 20.22 -19.23 12.04
N GLU A 350 19.87 -20.11 11.10
CA GLU A 350 20.01 -19.85 9.66
C GLU A 350 19.02 -18.81 9.14
N ALA A 351 17.90 -18.55 9.84
CA ALA A 351 16.90 -17.54 9.52
C ALA A 351 17.17 -16.19 10.19
N ASP A 352 18.30 -16.04 10.91
CA ASP A 352 18.68 -14.80 11.56
C ASP A 352 19.20 -13.79 10.53
N SER A 353 18.54 -12.63 10.46
CA SER A 353 18.91 -11.50 9.60
C SER A 353 19.94 -10.55 10.22
N GLY A 354 20.42 -10.84 11.43
CA GLY A 354 21.22 -9.96 12.28
C GLY A 354 20.38 -9.18 13.31
N TRP A 355 19.06 -9.37 13.27
CA TRP A 355 18.09 -8.82 14.25
C TRP A 355 17.21 -9.93 14.86
N GLY A 356 17.72 -11.13 14.86
CA GLY A 356 17.00 -12.34 15.24
C GLY A 356 16.40 -13.09 14.05
N ALA A 357 15.87 -14.27 14.33
CA ALA A 357 15.23 -15.10 13.32
C ALA A 357 13.97 -14.43 12.78
N GLN A 358 13.83 -14.42 11.44
CA GLN A 358 12.71 -13.83 10.73
C GLN A 358 11.78 -14.91 10.17
N GLY A 359 10.46 -14.71 10.34
CA GLY A 359 9.44 -15.65 9.91
C GLY A 359 9.44 -15.90 8.39
N ASP A 360 9.58 -14.86 7.61
CA ASP A 360 9.64 -14.93 6.15
C ASP A 360 10.84 -15.74 5.65
N ILE A 361 12.00 -15.54 6.30
CA ILE A 361 13.22 -16.31 5.98
C ILE A 361 13.02 -17.78 6.34
N LEU A 362 12.45 -18.05 7.51
CA LEU A 362 12.21 -19.41 7.97
C LEU A 362 11.22 -20.14 7.04
N LEU A 363 10.13 -19.49 6.66
CA LEU A 363 9.14 -20.00 5.71
C LEU A 363 9.78 -20.30 4.35
N ARG A 364 10.51 -19.34 3.78
CA ARG A 364 11.22 -19.55 2.51
C ARG A 364 12.18 -20.72 2.57
N LYS A 365 12.99 -20.82 3.64
CA LYS A 365 13.95 -21.90 3.81
C LYS A 365 13.25 -23.26 3.90
N CYS A 366 12.16 -23.34 4.67
CA CYS A 366 11.35 -24.54 4.73
C CYS A 366 10.90 -24.99 3.33
N ILE A 367 10.40 -24.07 2.50
CA ILE A 367 9.95 -24.36 1.13
C ILE A 367 11.11 -24.73 0.21
N TYR A 368 12.17 -23.90 0.18
CA TYR A 368 13.25 -24.01 -0.82
C TYR A 368 14.17 -25.20 -0.60
N GLU A 369 14.37 -25.61 0.65
CA GLU A 369 15.24 -26.73 1.00
C GLU A 369 14.54 -28.08 0.81
N ASN A 370 13.22 -28.11 0.85
CA ASN A 370 12.45 -29.35 0.78
C ASN A 370 11.66 -29.51 -0.53
N SER A 371 11.78 -28.56 -1.46
CA SER A 371 11.07 -28.62 -2.73
C SER A 371 11.78 -27.83 -3.84
N ASN A 372 11.28 -28.01 -5.07
CA ASN A 372 11.65 -27.18 -6.21
C ASN A 372 10.77 -25.92 -6.37
N VAL A 373 9.85 -25.69 -5.43
CA VAL A 373 8.99 -24.49 -5.45
C VAL A 373 9.85 -23.26 -5.22
N ARG A 374 9.60 -22.25 -6.02
CA ARG A 374 10.22 -20.93 -5.89
C ARG A 374 9.13 -19.86 -5.87
N LEU A 375 9.47 -18.66 -5.40
CA LEU A 375 8.53 -17.57 -5.33
C LEU A 375 7.93 -17.27 -6.71
N THR A 376 6.61 -17.33 -6.80
CA THR A 376 5.83 -16.73 -7.88
C THR A 376 5.62 -15.26 -7.51
N LEU A 377 6.33 -14.37 -8.20
CA LEU A 377 6.31 -12.95 -7.89
C LEU A 377 4.99 -12.32 -8.34
N GLU A 378 4.30 -11.66 -7.40
CA GLU A 378 3.12 -10.85 -7.64
C GLU A 378 3.48 -9.37 -7.39
N ASN A 379 3.56 -8.59 -8.48
CA ASN A 379 4.07 -7.22 -8.44
C ASN A 379 3.07 -6.19 -7.90
N ASP A 380 1.79 -6.52 -7.84
CA ASP A 380 0.75 -5.62 -7.35
C ASP A 380 0.44 -5.82 -5.86
N LEU A 381 1.14 -6.76 -5.20
CA LEU A 381 1.25 -6.81 -3.74
C LEU A 381 2.36 -5.86 -3.30
N TRP A 382 2.14 -5.09 -2.24
CA TRP A 382 3.06 -4.03 -1.83
C TRP A 382 3.41 -4.14 -0.34
N GLN A 383 4.70 -4.34 -0.04
CA GLN A 383 5.25 -4.34 1.31
C GLN A 383 5.31 -2.93 1.91
N LEU A 384 5.58 -1.94 1.07
CA LEU A 384 5.67 -0.52 1.40
C LEU A 384 6.67 -0.20 2.52
N ASP A 385 7.88 -0.74 2.40
CA ASP A 385 9.02 -0.35 3.24
C ASP A 385 9.45 1.09 2.91
N LEU A 386 8.54 2.04 3.14
CA LEU A 386 8.69 3.46 2.83
C LEU A 386 8.80 4.26 4.11
N TYR A 387 9.63 5.31 4.07
CA TYR A 387 9.84 6.25 5.16
C TYR A 387 9.44 7.65 4.70
N GLU A 388 9.09 8.51 5.65
CA GLU A 388 8.72 9.92 5.44
C GLU A 388 7.41 10.08 4.66
N ASP A 389 7.43 10.76 3.53
CA ASP A 389 6.23 11.13 2.77
C ASP A 389 5.90 10.09 1.68
N PRO A 390 4.85 9.27 1.84
CA PRO A 390 4.49 8.24 0.88
C PRO A 390 3.67 8.76 -0.31
N SER A 391 3.48 10.09 -0.44
CA SER A 391 2.56 10.67 -1.44
C SER A 391 2.93 10.26 -2.86
N GLY A 392 4.22 10.10 -3.17
CA GLY A 392 4.64 9.64 -4.49
C GLY A 392 4.01 8.30 -4.88
N PHE A 393 3.92 7.37 -3.95
CA PHE A 393 3.26 6.09 -4.16
C PHE A 393 1.74 6.24 -4.30
N TYR A 394 1.08 6.85 -3.30
CA TYR A 394 -0.37 6.95 -3.26
C TYR A 394 -0.94 7.88 -4.35
N GLU A 395 -0.15 8.80 -4.88
CA GLU A 395 -0.49 9.67 -6.00
C GLU A 395 -0.02 9.13 -7.36
N SER A 396 0.45 7.88 -7.44
CA SER A 396 0.96 7.30 -8.70
C SER A 396 -0.12 6.82 -9.66
N GLY A 397 -1.33 6.64 -9.16
CA GLY A 397 -2.45 6.10 -9.92
C GLY A 397 -2.37 4.60 -10.17
N ILE A 398 -1.53 3.86 -9.46
CA ILE A 398 -1.49 2.40 -9.48
C ILE A 398 -2.75 1.81 -8.85
N LYS A 399 -3.00 0.52 -9.08
CA LYS A 399 -4.05 -0.26 -8.41
C LYS A 399 -3.39 -1.36 -7.59
N PRO A 400 -3.16 -1.16 -6.29
CA PRO A 400 -2.54 -2.18 -5.46
C PRO A 400 -3.53 -3.31 -5.14
N LEU A 401 -3.03 -4.55 -5.08
CA LEU A 401 -3.76 -5.69 -4.53
C LEU A 401 -3.62 -5.76 -3.00
N SER A 402 -2.48 -5.33 -2.47
CA SER A 402 -2.28 -5.20 -1.02
C SER A 402 -1.48 -3.95 -0.67
N LEU A 403 -1.63 -3.49 0.57
CA LEU A 403 -0.88 -2.41 1.20
C LEU A 403 -0.44 -2.84 2.60
N HIS A 404 0.75 -2.38 3.03
CA HIS A 404 1.29 -2.68 4.35
C HIS A 404 2.04 -1.47 4.92
N HIS A 405 2.49 -1.52 6.18
CA HIS A 405 3.31 -0.50 6.88
C HIS A 405 2.67 0.90 6.99
N TYR A 406 1.37 1.03 6.75
CA TYR A 406 0.68 2.34 6.71
C TYR A 406 0.31 2.91 8.09
N ARG A 407 0.64 2.20 9.19
CA ARG A 407 0.30 2.61 10.57
C ARG A 407 1.44 3.29 11.32
N GLY A 408 2.48 3.72 10.64
CA GLY A 408 3.66 4.34 11.24
C GLY A 408 4.62 3.34 11.86
N GLY A 409 5.00 3.51 13.15
CA GLY A 409 5.93 2.58 13.80
C GLY A 409 7.36 2.67 13.27
N GLY A 410 7.75 3.78 12.68
CA GLY A 410 9.05 4.00 12.00
C GLY A 410 8.92 4.01 10.48
N TRP A 411 7.79 3.62 9.94
CA TRP A 411 7.48 3.65 8.52
C TRP A 411 6.66 4.91 8.16
N HIS A 412 5.69 4.80 7.27
CA HIS A 412 4.82 5.90 6.85
C HIS A 412 3.42 5.82 7.46
N TYR A 413 2.68 6.91 7.40
CA TYR A 413 1.27 6.95 7.77
C TYR A 413 0.40 7.09 6.53
N ALA A 414 -0.62 6.23 6.43
CA ALA A 414 -1.70 6.32 5.48
C ALA A 414 -2.99 5.75 6.11
N TYR A 415 -4.13 6.00 5.49
CA TYR A 415 -5.42 5.54 6.02
C TYR A 415 -6.21 4.81 4.92
N PRO A 416 -5.79 3.59 4.51
CA PRO A 416 -6.37 2.91 3.35
C PRO A 416 -7.87 2.65 3.52
N PHE A 417 -8.37 2.43 4.74
CA PHE A 417 -9.80 2.33 5.01
C PHE A 417 -10.57 3.60 4.57
N GLU A 418 -10.02 4.80 4.82
CA GLU A 418 -10.63 6.04 4.34
C GLU A 418 -10.51 6.19 2.82
N TYR A 419 -9.37 5.79 2.24
CA TYR A 419 -9.10 5.92 0.80
C TYR A 419 -10.03 5.08 -0.06
N THR A 420 -10.38 3.90 0.42
CA THR A 420 -11.13 2.90 -0.34
C THR A 420 -12.65 3.09 -0.25
N LYS A 421 -13.17 3.90 0.67
CA LYS A 421 -14.62 4.15 0.79
C LYS A 421 -15.25 4.65 -0.51
N ILE A 422 -14.50 5.37 -1.32
CA ILE A 422 -14.98 5.85 -2.63
C ILE A 422 -15.34 4.71 -3.59
N ALA A 423 -14.73 3.54 -3.44
CA ALA A 423 -15.02 2.37 -4.29
C ALA A 423 -16.48 1.90 -4.19
N HIS A 424 -17.17 2.23 -3.09
CA HIS A 424 -18.61 1.94 -2.97
C HIS A 424 -19.49 2.81 -3.89
N VAL A 425 -18.94 3.90 -4.44
CA VAL A 425 -19.66 4.82 -5.34
C VAL A 425 -19.26 4.61 -6.79
N CYS A 426 -18.00 4.31 -7.07
CA CYS A 426 -17.48 4.24 -8.43
C CYS A 426 -16.83 2.92 -8.83
N GLY A 427 -16.80 1.92 -7.93
CA GLY A 427 -16.13 0.64 -8.14
C GLY A 427 -14.65 0.68 -7.74
N GLU A 428 -14.03 -0.51 -7.59
CA GLU A 428 -12.65 -0.64 -7.11
C GLU A 428 -11.62 0.08 -7.99
N ASP A 429 -11.87 0.17 -9.29
CA ASP A 429 -10.95 0.74 -10.27
C ASP A 429 -10.75 2.24 -10.10
N CYS A 430 -11.68 2.96 -9.46
CA CYS A 430 -11.50 4.38 -9.26
C CYS A 430 -10.64 4.73 -8.02
N THR A 431 -10.39 3.76 -7.13
CA THR A 431 -9.50 3.99 -5.98
C THR A 431 -8.09 4.28 -6.46
N MET A 432 -7.48 5.35 -5.92
CA MET A 432 -6.14 5.84 -6.29
C MET A 432 -5.99 6.17 -7.79
N GLN A 433 -7.08 6.22 -8.57
CA GLN A 433 -7.07 6.75 -9.93
C GLN A 433 -6.87 8.27 -9.88
N ARG A 434 -6.21 8.83 -10.90
CA ARG A 434 -5.96 10.28 -10.97
C ARG A 434 -6.83 10.94 -12.04
N PHE A 435 -7.37 12.12 -11.69
CA PHE A 435 -8.12 12.97 -12.60
C PHE A 435 -7.48 14.37 -12.61
N MET A 436 -7.00 14.79 -13.78
CA MET A 436 -6.40 16.11 -13.99
C MET A 436 -7.40 17.04 -14.66
N THR A 437 -7.61 18.22 -14.09
CA THR A 437 -8.52 19.25 -14.60
C THR A 437 -7.78 20.29 -15.45
N GLU A 438 -8.52 21.14 -16.18
CA GLU A 438 -7.95 22.18 -17.06
C GLU A 438 -7.19 23.30 -16.32
N ASP A 439 -7.43 23.45 -15.03
CA ASP A 439 -6.77 24.41 -14.14
C ASP A 439 -5.70 23.75 -13.26
N ASP A 440 -5.10 22.69 -13.78
CA ASP A 440 -3.94 22.00 -13.22
C ASP A 440 -4.13 21.49 -11.79
N PHE A 441 -5.37 21.11 -11.42
CA PHE A 441 -5.60 20.28 -10.27
C PHE A 441 -5.54 18.79 -10.64
N VAL A 442 -4.98 18.00 -9.76
CA VAL A 442 -4.97 16.53 -9.85
C VAL A 442 -5.65 15.95 -8.62
N ILE A 443 -6.78 15.29 -8.84
CA ILE A 443 -7.47 14.51 -7.82
C ILE A 443 -6.87 13.12 -7.84
N SER A 444 -6.11 12.75 -6.81
CA SER A 444 -5.69 11.36 -6.55
C SER A 444 -6.74 10.73 -5.66
N THR A 445 -7.68 10.02 -6.29
CA THR A 445 -8.94 9.61 -5.67
C THR A 445 -8.72 8.84 -4.37
N GLY A 446 -9.27 9.37 -3.30
CA GLY A 446 -9.17 8.81 -1.95
C GLY A 446 -7.87 9.14 -1.22
N TYR A 447 -6.95 9.92 -1.78
CA TYR A 447 -5.69 10.26 -1.10
C TYR A 447 -5.46 11.78 -0.97
N SER A 448 -5.35 12.51 -2.10
CA SER A 448 -5.05 13.93 -2.09
C SER A 448 -5.69 14.67 -3.26
N ILE A 449 -5.76 15.99 -3.13
CA ILE A 449 -6.02 16.92 -4.23
C ILE A 449 -4.81 17.85 -4.29
N ALA A 450 -4.07 17.82 -5.40
CA ALA A 450 -2.91 18.66 -5.63
C ALA A 450 -3.20 19.72 -6.68
N GLN A 451 -2.72 20.93 -6.45
CA GLN A 451 -2.68 22.02 -7.44
C GLN A 451 -1.23 22.21 -7.90
N TYR A 452 -1.06 22.48 -9.17
CA TYR A 452 0.25 22.73 -9.80
C TYR A 452 0.25 24.16 -10.38
N PRO A 453 0.69 25.19 -9.61
CA PRO A 453 0.58 26.59 -9.99
C PRO A 453 1.30 26.97 -11.29
N GLU A 454 2.41 26.30 -11.60
CA GLU A 454 3.21 26.51 -12.82
C GLU A 454 2.76 25.61 -13.98
N GLY A 455 1.64 24.89 -13.81
CA GLY A 455 1.12 23.90 -14.75
C GLY A 455 1.56 22.47 -14.45
N ALA A 456 0.77 21.52 -14.90
CA ALA A 456 0.95 20.08 -14.63
C ALA A 456 1.55 19.34 -15.84
N ASP A 457 2.70 19.80 -16.36
CA ASP A 457 3.39 19.17 -17.51
C ASP A 457 4.53 18.24 -17.05
N TYR A 458 4.17 17.15 -16.34
CA TYR A 458 5.10 16.16 -15.82
C TYR A 458 4.92 14.82 -16.52
N ASN A 459 5.96 13.98 -16.45
CA ASN A 459 5.82 12.58 -16.85
C ASN A 459 5.01 11.79 -15.80
N TRP A 460 3.70 11.73 -16.01
CA TRP A 460 2.76 11.07 -15.11
C TRP A 460 2.89 9.55 -15.06
N ASN A 461 3.65 8.94 -15.96
CA ASN A 461 3.99 7.51 -15.87
C ASN A 461 5.08 7.23 -14.84
N GLN A 462 5.84 8.26 -14.47
CA GLN A 462 6.84 8.18 -13.41
C GLN A 462 6.23 8.58 -12.07
N MET A 463 6.54 7.81 -11.05
CA MET A 463 6.18 8.10 -9.67
C MET A 463 7.03 9.29 -9.17
N GLU A 464 6.44 10.19 -8.41
CA GLU A 464 7.18 11.27 -7.74
C GLU A 464 7.98 10.67 -6.57
N ARG A 465 9.25 11.04 -6.45
CA ARG A 465 10.10 10.57 -5.35
C ARG A 465 9.94 11.47 -4.13
N THR A 466 8.98 11.18 -3.27
CA THR A 466 8.72 11.94 -2.03
C THR A 466 9.18 11.23 -0.76
N PHE A 467 9.43 9.93 -0.83
CA PHE A 467 9.81 9.07 0.28
C PHE A 467 11.28 8.69 0.23
N THR A 468 11.82 8.32 1.37
CA THR A 468 13.22 7.92 1.56
C THR A 468 13.28 6.45 2.00
N PRO A 469 14.07 5.60 1.33
CA PRO A 469 14.32 4.24 1.82
C PRO A 469 15.31 4.26 2.98
N ALA A 470 15.26 3.30 3.87
CA ALA A 470 16.29 3.10 4.89
C ALA A 470 17.28 2.01 4.47
N PRO A 471 18.55 2.22 4.79
CA PRO A 471 19.24 3.46 5.16
C PRO A 471 19.42 4.37 3.95
N GLU A 472 19.22 5.64 4.16
CA GLU A 472 19.13 6.68 3.14
C GLU A 472 20.22 6.73 2.11
N ASP A 473 21.38 6.27 2.35
CA ASP A 473 22.54 6.92 1.77
C ASP A 473 23.60 5.93 1.25
N ARG A 474 23.21 4.92 0.53
CA ARG A 474 24.17 3.91 0.05
C ARG A 474 24.14 3.70 -1.47
N GLY A 475 23.76 4.73 -2.25
CA GLY A 475 23.64 4.64 -3.70
C GLY A 475 22.49 3.73 -4.13
N TRP A 476 21.54 3.45 -3.22
CA TRP A 476 20.36 2.69 -3.50
C TRP A 476 19.30 3.55 -4.18
N ASN A 477 18.56 2.99 -5.10
CA ASN A 477 17.39 3.63 -5.68
C ASN A 477 16.21 2.63 -5.73
N LEU A 478 15.01 3.18 -5.76
CA LEU A 478 13.76 2.45 -5.79
C LEU A 478 13.33 2.00 -7.21
N ASP A 479 14.16 2.24 -8.23
CA ASP A 479 13.80 1.98 -9.62
C ASP A 479 13.52 0.51 -9.90
N HIS A 480 14.06 -0.41 -9.09
CA HIS A 480 13.77 -1.83 -9.23
C HIS A 480 12.30 -2.18 -8.93
N ALA A 481 11.65 -1.44 -8.02
CA ALA A 481 10.26 -1.67 -7.62
C ALA A 481 9.29 -0.72 -8.34
N PHE A 482 9.64 0.57 -8.41
CA PHE A 482 8.75 1.62 -8.89
C PHE A 482 9.04 2.08 -10.33
N GLY A 483 10.13 1.58 -10.94
CA GLY A 483 10.66 2.11 -12.20
C GLY A 483 11.30 3.49 -12.01
N PRO A 484 11.74 4.14 -13.10
CA PRO A 484 12.32 5.48 -13.06
C PRO A 484 11.37 6.47 -12.39
N GLN A 485 11.88 7.25 -11.45
CA GLN A 485 11.12 8.22 -10.67
C GLN A 485 11.39 9.65 -11.15
N ARG A 486 10.40 10.52 -11.05
CA ARG A 486 10.55 11.96 -11.26
C ARG A 486 10.95 12.65 -9.96
N VAL A 487 11.54 13.82 -10.09
CA VAL A 487 11.96 14.65 -8.95
C VAL A 487 10.75 15.04 -8.10
N SER A 488 10.95 15.11 -6.79
CA SER A 488 9.94 15.62 -5.85
C SER A 488 9.70 17.11 -6.07
N LEU A 489 8.43 17.49 -6.02
CA LEU A 489 7.97 18.87 -6.10
C LEU A 489 7.69 19.48 -4.73
N LEU A 490 8.05 18.78 -3.65
CA LEU A 490 8.01 19.35 -2.30
C LEU A 490 9.03 20.50 -2.20
N LYS A 491 8.62 21.59 -1.58
CA LYS A 491 9.47 22.79 -1.35
C LYS A 491 10.02 23.45 -2.62
N THR A 492 9.25 23.40 -3.71
CA THR A 492 9.63 24.00 -4.98
C THR A 492 8.71 25.15 -5.42
N GLY A 493 7.53 25.29 -4.77
CA GLY A 493 6.48 26.19 -5.21
C GLY A 493 5.62 25.64 -6.37
N GLU A 494 6.03 24.51 -6.97
CA GLU A 494 5.37 23.94 -8.14
C GLU A 494 4.19 23.01 -7.79
N LYS A 495 4.02 22.67 -6.52
CA LYS A 495 2.94 21.80 -6.03
C LYS A 495 2.46 22.24 -4.65
N ILE A 496 1.15 22.22 -4.44
CA ILE A 496 0.50 22.35 -3.13
C ILE A 496 -0.64 21.34 -3.05
N ALA A 497 -0.80 20.64 -1.92
CA ALA A 497 -1.81 19.60 -1.83
C ALA A 497 -2.68 19.72 -0.56
N TRP A 498 -3.88 19.16 -0.67
CA TRP A 498 -4.83 18.91 0.41
C TRP A 498 -4.89 17.40 0.64
N ASP A 499 -4.64 16.97 1.86
CA ASP A 499 -4.66 15.56 2.24
C ASP A 499 -6.08 15.12 2.62
N LEU A 500 -6.52 13.91 2.24
CA LEU A 500 -7.75 13.33 2.74
C LEU A 500 -7.68 13.16 4.27
N LYS A 501 -8.71 13.63 4.97
CA LYS A 501 -8.85 13.46 6.42
C LYS A 501 -10.01 12.55 6.79
N LYS A 502 -11.06 12.55 5.99
CA LYS A 502 -12.25 11.71 6.25
C LYS A 502 -12.95 11.38 4.93
N ALA A 503 -13.43 10.17 4.82
CA ALA A 503 -14.39 9.77 3.81
C ALA A 503 -15.59 9.10 4.47
N GLN A 504 -16.78 9.30 3.91
CA GLN A 504 -18.02 8.71 4.39
C GLN A 504 -18.89 8.32 3.21
N VAL A 505 -19.36 7.08 3.23
CA VAL A 505 -20.43 6.63 2.34
C VAL A 505 -21.77 7.01 3.00
N ASN A 506 -22.60 7.71 2.26
CA ASN A 506 -23.88 8.23 2.75
C ASN A 506 -25.02 7.25 2.42
N SER A 507 -26.11 7.33 3.18
CA SER A 507 -27.28 6.45 2.98
C SER A 507 -28.01 6.67 1.64
N ASP A 508 -27.77 7.80 0.98
CA ASP A 508 -28.31 8.14 -0.34
C ASP A 508 -27.45 7.62 -1.52
N GLY A 509 -26.41 6.82 -1.23
CA GLY A 509 -25.49 6.26 -2.22
C GLY A 509 -24.37 7.20 -2.65
N THR A 510 -24.29 8.41 -2.10
CA THR A 510 -23.18 9.33 -2.35
C THR A 510 -22.00 9.04 -1.43
N ALA A 511 -20.82 9.59 -1.72
CA ALA A 511 -19.71 9.63 -0.77
C ALA A 511 -19.19 11.05 -0.60
N THR A 512 -18.96 11.43 0.65
CA THR A 512 -18.36 12.72 1.01
C THR A 512 -16.91 12.50 1.44
N GLN A 513 -15.99 13.30 0.90
CA GLN A 513 -14.58 13.30 1.22
C GLN A 513 -14.13 14.70 1.64
N ILE A 514 -13.45 14.79 2.78
CA ILE A 514 -12.91 16.03 3.33
C ILE A 514 -11.40 16.02 3.19
N TYR A 515 -10.89 16.98 2.43
CA TYR A 515 -9.47 17.20 2.23
C TYR A 515 -9.04 18.50 2.91
N VAL A 516 -7.94 18.45 3.65
CA VAL A 516 -7.45 19.58 4.44
C VAL A 516 -5.99 19.88 4.11
N ARG A 517 -5.70 21.16 3.93
CA ARG A 517 -4.35 21.72 3.86
C ARG A 517 -4.20 22.71 5.02
N LYS A 518 -3.14 22.57 5.80
CA LYS A 518 -2.83 23.56 6.85
C LYS A 518 -2.16 24.79 6.24
N GLY A 519 -2.48 25.95 6.76
CA GLY A 519 -1.73 27.17 6.48
C GLY A 519 -0.30 27.04 7.00
N GLN A 520 0.66 27.63 6.28
CA GLN A 520 2.09 27.57 6.61
C GLN A 520 2.65 26.14 6.73
N ASP A 521 2.05 25.15 6.04
CA ASP A 521 2.56 23.78 6.00
C ASP A 521 3.99 23.77 5.39
N PRO A 522 5.00 23.27 6.12
CA PRO A 522 6.39 23.29 5.69
C PRO A 522 6.68 22.42 4.44
N ARG A 523 5.75 21.56 4.04
CA ARG A 523 5.86 20.80 2.79
C ARG A 523 5.64 21.71 1.57
N TRP A 524 4.81 22.76 1.72
CA TRP A 524 4.36 23.61 0.63
C TRP A 524 4.92 25.01 0.77
N VAL A 525 6.17 25.16 0.36
CA VAL A 525 6.90 26.43 0.31
C VAL A 525 7.43 26.65 -1.12
N ASP A 526 7.61 27.93 -1.48
CA ASP A 526 8.28 28.27 -2.74
C ASP A 526 9.79 27.97 -2.70
N ALA A 527 10.48 28.27 -3.80
CA ALA A 527 11.93 28.03 -3.91
C ALA A 527 12.75 28.89 -2.93
N GLU A 528 12.20 30.01 -2.44
CA GLU A 528 12.79 30.89 -1.44
C GLU A 528 12.46 30.45 0.01
N GLY A 529 11.57 29.45 0.16
CA GLY A 529 11.15 28.91 1.46
C GLY A 529 9.96 29.63 2.09
N TRP A 530 9.24 30.45 1.34
CA TRP A 530 8.02 31.11 1.84
C TRP A 530 6.81 30.19 1.72
N PRO A 531 5.92 30.17 2.72
CA PRO A 531 4.69 29.38 2.66
C PRO A 531 3.81 29.77 1.47
N MET A 532 3.41 28.80 0.66
CA MET A 532 2.50 28.98 -0.47
C MET A 532 1.06 29.34 -0.05
N SER A 533 0.70 29.11 1.22
CA SER A 533 -0.57 29.54 1.79
C SER A 533 -0.41 29.98 3.23
N GLN A 534 -1.06 31.08 3.60
CA GLN A 534 -1.07 31.61 4.97
C GLN A 534 -2.25 31.09 5.79
N VAL A 535 -3.30 30.61 5.12
CA VAL A 535 -4.53 30.16 5.77
C VAL A 535 -4.78 28.68 5.50
N ASP A 536 -5.50 28.04 6.39
CA ASP A 536 -5.96 26.67 6.20
C ASP A 536 -6.91 26.59 5.00
N GLY A 537 -6.96 25.44 4.34
CA GLY A 537 -7.87 25.21 3.22
C GLY A 537 -8.59 23.87 3.36
N VAL A 538 -9.88 23.88 3.09
CA VAL A 538 -10.73 22.69 3.07
C VAL A 538 -11.37 22.54 1.71
N ILE A 539 -11.26 21.34 1.13
CA ILE A 539 -12.01 20.92 -0.05
C ILE A 539 -12.91 19.77 0.36
N GLU A 540 -14.20 19.93 0.12
CA GLU A 540 -15.21 18.90 0.28
C GLU A 540 -15.63 18.38 -1.09
N LEU A 541 -15.36 17.11 -1.37
CA LEU A 541 -15.88 16.42 -2.55
C LEU A 541 -17.09 15.59 -2.18
N VAL A 542 -18.18 15.76 -2.93
CA VAL A 542 -19.36 14.91 -2.84
C VAL A 542 -19.49 14.15 -4.15
N TRP A 543 -19.24 12.85 -4.08
CA TRP A 543 -19.31 11.95 -5.22
C TRP A 543 -20.73 11.47 -5.41
N LEU A 544 -21.25 11.68 -6.60
CA LEU A 544 -22.55 11.24 -7.06
C LEU A 544 -22.36 9.96 -7.89
N PRO A 545 -23.13 8.91 -7.63
CA PRO A 545 -23.04 7.65 -8.35
C PRO A 545 -23.42 7.78 -9.83
#